data_faccec4647cf81f59be1bc1b42588eeb
#
_entry.id   faccec4647cf81f59be1bc1b42588eeb
#
_cell.length_a   1.000
_cell.length_b   1.000
_cell.length_c   1.000
_cell.angle_alpha   90.00
_cell.angle_beta   90.00
_cell.angle_gamma   90.00
#
_symmetry.space_group_name_H-M   'P 1'
#
loop_
_entity.id
_entity.type
_entity.pdbx_description
1 polymer ?
#
loop_
_entity_poly.entity_id
_entity_poly.type
_entity_poly.pdbx_seq_one_letter_code
_entity_poly.pdbx_strand_id
1 'polypeptide(L)'
;MKKITFLATALLMSLGSFAQQALFDNVPVISPEVNANHTVTFRLKAPNAQKVQVTGDFLAPKTIDTPMGKYDAPGVADMTKDEKGVWTFTSQMLSPELYSYNLLLDGVKIVDPGSVYITRDITSETNIFILSDKKGDCGDLYTVNEVPHGNVSKVWYDSPTLKMQRRMTVYTPAGYDKGKDYPVLYLLHGAGGDEVHRVFAIILMNCLRRIIPNW
;
A
#
# COMPACT_ATOMS: atom_id res chain seq x y z
N MET A 1 1.90 -11.94 56.40
CA MET A 1 1.41 -10.80 55.61
C MET A 1 2.10 -10.71 54.24
N LYS A 2 3.42 -10.82 54.10
CA LYS A 2 4.15 -10.70 52.79
C LYS A 2 3.72 -11.75 51.74
N LYS A 3 3.36 -13.00 52.13
CA LYS A 3 2.92 -14.07 51.22
C LYS A 3 1.53 -13.83 50.62
N ILE A 4 0.63 -13.20 51.36
CA ILE A 4 -0.75 -12.90 50.92
C ILE A 4 -0.73 -11.73 49.90
N THR A 5 0.14 -10.75 50.13
CA THR A 5 0.32 -9.62 49.22
C THR A 5 0.86 -10.06 47.85
N PHE A 6 1.80 -11.02 47.83
CA PHE A 6 2.37 -11.56 46.59
C PHE A 6 1.33 -12.36 45.79
N LEU A 7 0.45 -13.13 46.47
CA LEU A 7 -0.62 -13.89 45.85
C LEU A 7 -1.69 -12.96 45.22
N ALA A 8 -2.05 -11.88 45.91
CA ALA A 8 -3.01 -10.90 45.43
C ALA A 8 -2.47 -10.12 44.22
N THR A 9 -1.18 -9.78 44.19
CA THR A 9 -0.54 -9.11 43.06
C THR A 9 -0.45 -10.04 41.84
N ALA A 10 -0.14 -11.31 42.02
CA ALA A 10 -0.13 -12.32 40.94
C ALA A 10 -1.53 -12.55 40.34
N LEU A 11 -2.59 -12.54 41.19
CA LEU A 11 -3.98 -12.68 40.74
C LEU A 11 -4.45 -11.45 39.93
N LEU A 12 -4.02 -10.25 40.31
CA LEU A 12 -4.32 -9.01 39.57
C LEU A 12 -3.62 -8.94 38.22
N MET A 13 -2.43 -9.53 38.08
CA MET A 13 -1.74 -9.61 36.79
C MET A 13 -2.36 -10.64 35.84
N SER A 14 -3.01 -11.69 36.36
CA SER A 14 -3.71 -12.69 35.53
C SER A 14 -5.01 -12.17 34.90
N LEU A 15 -5.61 -11.11 35.45
CA LEU A 15 -6.81 -10.49 34.89
C LEU A 15 -6.52 -9.59 33.67
N GLY A 16 -5.25 -9.25 33.42
CA GLY A 16 -4.83 -8.46 32.26
C GLY A 16 -4.62 -9.26 30.96
N SER A 17 -4.73 -10.61 31.02
CA SER A 17 -4.43 -11.46 29.85
C SER A 17 -5.55 -11.56 28.81
N PHE A 18 -6.69 -10.90 29.02
CA PHE A 18 -7.80 -10.88 28.06
C PHE A 18 -7.53 -9.99 26.82
N ALA A 19 -6.51 -9.15 26.87
CA ALA A 19 -6.18 -8.29 25.74
C ALA A 19 -5.70 -9.06 24.49
N GLN A 20 -5.12 -10.25 24.66
CA GLN A 20 -4.68 -11.07 23.54
C GLN A 20 -5.79 -11.91 22.90
N GLN A 21 -6.85 -12.26 23.63
CA GLN A 21 -7.99 -12.99 23.07
C GLN A 21 -8.86 -12.11 22.15
N ALA A 22 -8.88 -10.80 22.34
CA ALA A 22 -9.61 -9.88 21.47
C ALA A 22 -9.08 -9.85 20.02
N LEU A 23 -7.87 -10.35 19.78
CA LEU A 23 -7.31 -10.49 18.44
C LEU A 23 -7.98 -11.61 17.62
N PHE A 24 -8.60 -12.59 18.27
CA PHE A 24 -9.20 -13.74 17.60
C PHE A 24 -10.74 -13.63 17.47
N ASP A 25 -11.38 -12.74 18.20
CA ASP A 25 -12.83 -12.55 18.17
C ASP A 25 -13.34 -11.60 17.08
N ASN A 26 -12.43 -10.96 16.36
CA ASN A 26 -12.79 -10.11 15.23
C ASN A 26 -12.67 -10.91 13.93
N VAL A 27 -13.81 -11.27 13.34
CA VAL A 27 -13.83 -11.67 11.92
C VAL A 27 -13.15 -10.55 11.12
N PRO A 28 -12.04 -10.81 10.45
CA PRO A 28 -11.34 -9.77 9.67
C PRO A 28 -12.30 -9.18 8.65
N VAL A 29 -12.43 -7.88 8.65
CA VAL A 29 -13.18 -7.18 7.62
C VAL A 29 -12.29 -7.11 6.39
N ILE A 30 -12.70 -7.79 5.31
CA ILE A 30 -11.95 -7.78 4.04
C ILE A 30 -12.09 -6.40 3.40
N SER A 31 -10.96 -5.72 3.22
CA SER A 31 -10.86 -4.42 2.55
C SER A 31 -9.45 -4.21 1.99
N PRO A 32 -9.30 -3.73 0.75
CA PRO A 32 -10.32 -3.68 -0.30
C PRO A 32 -10.66 -5.08 -0.83
N GLU A 33 -11.90 -5.27 -1.26
CA GLU A 33 -12.33 -6.48 -1.97
C GLU A 33 -12.57 -6.15 -3.44
N VAL A 34 -11.80 -6.73 -4.33
CA VAL A 34 -11.98 -6.60 -5.77
C VAL A 34 -13.03 -7.62 -6.22
N ASN A 35 -14.15 -7.12 -6.73
CA ASN A 35 -15.28 -7.94 -7.16
C ASN A 35 -15.11 -8.40 -8.62
N ALA A 36 -15.74 -9.53 -8.96
CA ALA A 36 -15.68 -10.11 -10.32
C ALA A 36 -16.23 -9.18 -11.43
N ASN A 37 -17.07 -8.20 -11.07
CA ASN A 37 -17.61 -7.19 -11.98
C ASN A 37 -16.76 -5.91 -12.04
N HIS A 38 -15.50 -5.97 -11.63
CA HIS A 38 -14.56 -4.84 -11.61
C HIS A 38 -14.98 -3.66 -10.70
N THR A 39 -15.91 -3.87 -9.78
CA THR A 39 -16.12 -2.92 -8.68
C THR A 39 -15.21 -3.28 -7.52
N VAL A 40 -14.95 -2.32 -6.65
CA VAL A 40 -14.12 -2.54 -5.45
C VAL A 40 -14.89 -2.09 -4.22
N THR A 41 -14.97 -3.00 -3.23
CA THR A 41 -15.68 -2.75 -1.98
C THR A 41 -14.67 -2.48 -0.86
N PHE A 42 -14.81 -1.33 -0.24
CA PHE A 42 -14.02 -0.91 0.92
C PHE A 42 -14.85 -1.06 2.18
N ARG A 43 -14.25 -1.54 3.26
CA ARG A 43 -14.93 -1.73 4.55
C ARG A 43 -14.03 -1.30 5.70
N LEU A 44 -14.63 -0.66 6.71
CA LEU A 44 -13.97 -0.30 7.95
C LEU A 44 -14.88 -0.58 9.14
N LYS A 45 -14.42 -1.35 10.12
CA LYS A 45 -15.12 -1.51 11.39
C LYS A 45 -14.79 -0.35 12.32
N ALA A 46 -15.69 0.59 12.44
CA ALA A 46 -15.56 1.80 13.27
C ALA A 46 -16.92 2.15 13.92
N PRO A 47 -17.36 1.40 14.94
CA PRO A 47 -18.70 1.54 15.51
C PRO A 47 -18.95 2.92 16.14
N ASN A 48 -17.92 3.57 16.66
CA ASN A 48 -18.02 4.86 17.35
C ASN A 48 -17.81 6.07 16.42
N ALA A 49 -17.41 5.84 15.15
CA ALA A 49 -17.20 6.92 14.20
C ALA A 49 -18.53 7.62 13.83
N GLN A 50 -18.44 8.93 13.66
CA GLN A 50 -19.54 9.76 13.19
C GLN A 50 -19.63 9.79 11.68
N LYS A 51 -18.47 9.73 11.00
CA LYS A 51 -18.37 9.78 9.55
C LYS A 51 -17.14 9.00 9.08
N VAL A 52 -17.35 8.14 8.07
CA VAL A 52 -16.24 7.47 7.37
C VAL A 52 -16.40 7.73 5.87
N GLN A 53 -15.29 8.03 5.23
CA GLN A 53 -15.22 8.27 3.78
C GLN A 53 -14.03 7.52 3.21
N VAL A 54 -14.09 7.22 1.93
CA VAL A 54 -12.94 6.76 1.14
C VAL A 54 -12.52 7.89 0.20
N THR A 55 -11.21 8.09 0.05
CA THR A 55 -10.62 9.01 -0.92
C THR A 55 -9.64 8.25 -1.78
N GLY A 56 -9.63 8.52 -3.08
CA GLY A 56 -8.74 7.82 -4.02
C GLY A 56 -8.81 8.36 -5.44
N ASP A 57 -7.84 7.95 -6.24
CA ASP A 57 -7.69 8.36 -7.64
C ASP A 57 -8.71 7.68 -8.58
N PHE A 58 -9.42 6.65 -8.11
CA PHE A 58 -10.53 6.01 -8.82
C PHE A 58 -11.87 6.76 -8.70
N LEU A 59 -11.93 7.81 -7.89
CA LEU A 59 -13.08 8.70 -7.74
C LEU A 59 -12.90 9.96 -8.58
N ALA A 60 -14.01 10.56 -9.00
CA ALA A 60 -13.97 11.82 -9.74
C ALA A 60 -13.16 12.88 -8.96
N PRO A 61 -12.11 13.44 -9.55
CA PRO A 61 -11.24 14.38 -8.85
C PRO A 61 -12.00 15.66 -8.48
N LYS A 62 -11.55 16.30 -7.41
CA LYS A 62 -12.03 17.60 -6.98
C LYS A 62 -10.94 18.64 -7.20
N THR A 63 -11.19 19.58 -8.11
CA THR A 63 -10.27 20.70 -8.30
C THR A 63 -10.30 21.61 -7.08
N ILE A 64 -9.14 21.86 -6.48
CA ILE A 64 -8.94 22.79 -5.37
C ILE A 64 -7.97 23.90 -5.79
N ASP A 65 -8.20 25.10 -5.30
CA ASP A 65 -7.29 26.24 -5.49
C ASP A 65 -6.20 26.19 -4.40
N THR A 66 -4.95 26.27 -4.84
CA THR A 66 -3.79 26.33 -3.95
C THR A 66 -2.97 27.58 -4.27
N PRO A 67 -2.08 28.02 -3.37
CA PRO A 67 -1.14 29.12 -3.65
C PRO A 67 -0.24 28.86 -4.88
N MET A 68 -0.09 27.61 -5.28
CA MET A 68 0.71 27.20 -6.44
C MET A 68 -0.13 27.01 -7.71
N GLY A 69 -1.44 27.29 -7.67
CA GLY A 69 -2.38 27.09 -8.75
C GLY A 69 -3.45 26.05 -8.46
N LYS A 70 -4.24 25.71 -9.49
CA LYS A 70 -5.28 24.69 -9.40
C LYS A 70 -4.67 23.30 -9.33
N TYR A 71 -5.17 22.48 -8.42
CA TYR A 71 -4.75 21.11 -8.23
C TYR A 71 -5.98 20.19 -8.18
N ASP A 72 -5.94 19.10 -8.93
CA ASP A 72 -6.96 18.07 -8.91
C ASP A 72 -6.66 17.06 -7.81
N ALA A 73 -7.30 17.27 -6.66
CA ALA A 73 -7.18 16.36 -5.53
C ALA A 73 -7.98 15.07 -5.80
N PRO A 74 -7.56 13.93 -5.23
CA PRO A 74 -8.34 12.69 -5.28
C PRO A 74 -9.77 12.90 -4.81
N GLY A 75 -10.71 12.25 -5.48
CA GLY A 75 -12.12 12.29 -5.11
C GLY A 75 -12.38 11.73 -3.72
N VAL A 76 -13.54 12.05 -3.16
CA VAL A 76 -13.98 11.58 -1.85
C VAL A 76 -15.42 11.08 -1.95
N ALA A 77 -15.70 9.93 -1.34
CA ALA A 77 -17.05 9.35 -1.26
C ALA A 77 -17.38 8.95 0.18
N ASP A 78 -18.64 9.19 0.58
CA ASP A 78 -19.16 8.79 1.90
C ASP A 78 -19.39 7.28 1.93
N MET A 79 -19.06 6.65 3.06
CA MET A 79 -19.35 5.25 3.34
C MET A 79 -20.66 5.14 4.15
N THR A 80 -21.34 4.00 4.03
CA THR A 80 -22.58 3.72 4.76
C THR A 80 -22.31 2.76 5.89
N LYS A 81 -22.81 3.08 7.10
CA LYS A 81 -22.63 2.27 8.33
C LYS A 81 -23.79 1.28 8.48
N ASP A 82 -23.45 0.03 8.77
CA ASP A 82 -24.42 -1.00 9.15
C ASP A 82 -24.67 -1.03 10.68
N GLU A 83 -25.60 -1.89 11.11
CA GLU A 83 -25.96 -2.07 12.53
C GLU A 83 -24.81 -2.64 13.38
N LYS A 84 -23.83 -3.28 12.74
CA LYS A 84 -22.63 -3.86 13.41
C LYS A 84 -21.48 -2.87 13.50
N GLY A 85 -21.67 -1.65 13.00
CA GLY A 85 -20.67 -0.59 12.99
C GLY A 85 -19.61 -0.78 11.91
N VAL A 86 -19.90 -1.53 10.85
CA VAL A 86 -19.07 -1.66 9.67
C VAL A 86 -19.50 -0.64 8.63
N TRP A 87 -18.57 0.20 8.22
CA TRP A 87 -18.74 1.16 7.14
C TRP A 87 -18.35 0.53 5.82
N THR A 88 -19.18 0.73 4.79
CA THR A 88 -19.00 0.12 3.47
C THR A 88 -19.19 1.14 2.36
N PHE A 89 -18.33 1.07 1.35
CA PHE A 89 -18.49 1.77 0.07
C PHE A 89 -18.09 0.82 -1.06
N THR A 90 -18.86 0.80 -2.14
CA THR A 90 -18.52 0.06 -3.35
C THR A 90 -18.39 1.03 -4.51
N SER A 91 -17.27 0.96 -5.22
CA SER A 91 -16.98 1.81 -6.37
C SER A 91 -17.91 1.51 -7.56
N GLN A 92 -17.91 2.40 -8.54
CA GLN A 92 -18.33 2.05 -9.88
C GLN A 92 -17.36 1.03 -10.49
N MET A 93 -17.73 0.45 -11.64
CA MET A 93 -16.82 -0.40 -12.41
C MET A 93 -15.58 0.37 -12.82
N LEU A 94 -14.41 -0.19 -12.54
CA LEU A 94 -13.11 0.40 -12.81
C LEU A 94 -12.41 -0.30 -13.96
N SER A 95 -11.50 0.38 -14.62
CA SER A 95 -10.60 -0.23 -15.59
C SER A 95 -9.45 -0.97 -14.91
N PRO A 96 -8.85 -1.99 -15.55
CA PRO A 96 -7.63 -2.61 -15.04
C PRO A 96 -6.48 -1.60 -14.90
N GLU A 97 -6.03 -1.38 -13.66
CA GLU A 97 -4.98 -0.43 -13.30
C GLU A 97 -4.54 -0.62 -11.84
N LEU A 98 -3.49 0.07 -11.43
CA LEU A 98 -3.12 0.26 -10.02
C LEU A 98 -3.76 1.55 -9.52
N TYR A 99 -4.46 1.45 -8.40
CA TYR A 99 -5.16 2.56 -7.76
C TYR A 99 -4.64 2.81 -6.35
N SER A 100 -4.70 4.08 -5.95
CA SER A 100 -4.32 4.54 -4.62
C SER A 100 -5.53 5.04 -3.86
N TYR A 101 -5.58 4.80 -2.53
CA TYR A 101 -6.66 5.27 -1.68
C TYR A 101 -6.22 5.44 -0.22
N ASN A 102 -7.02 6.18 0.51
CA ASN A 102 -7.01 6.21 1.98
C ASN A 102 -8.44 6.23 2.51
N LEU A 103 -8.59 6.00 3.79
CA LEU A 103 -9.84 6.22 4.51
C LEU A 103 -9.77 7.55 5.28
N LEU A 104 -10.92 8.20 5.45
CA LEU A 104 -11.09 9.37 6.29
C LEU A 104 -12.02 8.98 7.44
N LEU A 105 -11.49 8.94 8.65
CA LEU A 105 -12.22 8.63 9.87
C LEU A 105 -12.44 9.91 10.65
N ASP A 106 -13.69 10.39 10.71
CA ASP A 106 -14.06 11.66 11.33
C ASP A 106 -13.17 12.84 10.87
N GLY A 107 -12.80 12.83 9.57
CA GLY A 107 -11.96 13.83 8.93
C GLY A 107 -10.46 13.56 9.01
N VAL A 108 -10.01 12.57 9.78
CA VAL A 108 -8.60 12.20 9.88
C VAL A 108 -8.27 11.17 8.79
N LYS A 109 -7.24 11.45 7.99
CA LYS A 109 -6.74 10.53 6.97
C LYS A 109 -5.98 9.37 7.63
N ILE A 110 -6.39 8.16 7.34
CA ILE A 110 -5.77 6.92 7.84
C ILE A 110 -5.51 5.95 6.69
N VAL A 111 -4.56 5.03 6.88
CA VAL A 111 -4.45 3.84 6.05
C VAL A 111 -5.54 2.83 6.41
N ASP A 112 -5.97 2.06 5.43
CA ASP A 112 -6.92 0.97 5.65
C ASP A 112 -6.25 -0.17 6.43
N PRO A 113 -6.70 -0.48 7.64
CA PRO A 113 -6.11 -1.56 8.43
C PRO A 113 -6.38 -2.96 7.84
N GLY A 114 -7.35 -3.09 6.94
CA GLY A 114 -7.65 -4.32 6.21
C GLY A 114 -6.68 -4.63 5.06
N SER A 115 -5.82 -3.67 4.68
CA SER A 115 -4.89 -3.81 3.56
C SER A 115 -3.44 -3.71 4.01
N VAL A 116 -2.62 -4.66 3.54
CA VAL A 116 -1.17 -4.66 3.75
C VAL A 116 -0.40 -3.96 2.63
N TYR A 117 -1.08 -3.60 1.55
CA TYR A 117 -0.46 -2.95 0.40
C TYR A 117 -0.49 -1.44 0.58
N ILE A 118 0.67 -0.90 0.92
CA ILE A 118 0.86 0.55 1.10
C ILE A 118 2.07 1.03 0.31
N THR A 119 1.97 2.24 -0.19
CA THR A 119 3.10 3.05 -0.66
C THR A 119 3.34 4.17 0.36
N ARG A 120 4.59 4.59 0.46
CA ARG A 120 5.01 5.62 1.39
C ARG A 120 5.82 6.67 0.69
N ASP A 121 5.56 7.93 1.00
CA ASP A 121 6.47 9.05 0.78
C ASP A 121 6.93 9.67 2.13
N ILE A 122 7.64 10.80 2.10
CA ILE A 122 8.16 11.43 3.34
C ILE A 122 7.04 11.78 4.33
N THR A 123 5.87 12.15 3.86
CA THR A 123 4.82 12.79 4.67
C THR A 123 3.58 11.95 4.84
N SER A 124 3.39 10.92 4.01
CA SER A 124 2.15 10.16 4.02
C SER A 124 2.33 8.70 3.61
N GLU A 125 1.44 7.88 4.12
CA GLU A 125 1.21 6.52 3.68
C GLU A 125 -0.11 6.44 2.93
N THR A 126 -0.14 5.67 1.85
CA THR A 126 -1.30 5.51 0.99
C THR A 126 -1.47 4.05 0.65
N ASN A 127 -2.68 3.52 0.80
CA ASN A 127 -2.99 2.17 0.37
C ASN A 127 -3.06 2.10 -1.15
N ILE A 128 -2.75 0.92 -1.69
CA ILE A 128 -2.92 0.61 -3.10
C ILE A 128 -3.72 -0.68 -3.26
N PHE A 129 -4.42 -0.79 -4.38
CA PHE A 129 -4.95 -2.05 -4.88
C PHE A 129 -4.73 -2.14 -6.39
N ILE A 130 -4.70 -3.37 -6.88
CA ILE A 130 -4.50 -3.65 -8.30
C ILE A 130 -5.76 -4.35 -8.80
N LEU A 131 -6.31 -3.84 -9.89
CA LEU A 131 -7.35 -4.49 -10.64
C LEU A 131 -6.75 -4.97 -11.95
N SER A 132 -6.79 -6.27 -12.19
CA SER A 132 -6.36 -6.90 -13.43
C SER A 132 -7.40 -7.95 -13.82
N ASP A 133 -7.78 -7.97 -15.06
CA ASP A 133 -8.77 -8.88 -15.65
C ASP A 133 -8.11 -9.98 -16.46
N LYS A 134 -7.06 -9.63 -17.18
CA LYS A 134 -6.39 -10.57 -18.08
C LYS A 134 -4.90 -10.23 -18.22
N LYS A 135 -4.15 -11.26 -18.56
CA LYS A 135 -2.74 -11.10 -18.87
C LYS A 135 -2.54 -10.04 -19.97
N GLY A 136 -1.71 -9.06 -19.68
CA GLY A 136 -1.34 -8.02 -20.62
C GLY A 136 -2.15 -6.74 -20.53
N ASP A 137 -3.14 -6.63 -19.64
CA ASP A 137 -3.80 -5.35 -19.33
C ASP A 137 -2.90 -4.44 -18.48
N CYS A 138 -3.37 -3.23 -18.18
CA CYS A 138 -2.58 -2.28 -17.40
C CYS A 138 -2.33 -2.79 -15.98
N GLY A 139 -3.31 -3.42 -15.32
CA GLY A 139 -3.18 -3.96 -13.98
C GLY A 139 -2.16 -5.10 -13.89
N ASP A 140 -2.08 -5.94 -14.94
CA ASP A 140 -1.14 -7.06 -14.99
C ASP A 140 0.34 -6.63 -14.90
N LEU A 141 0.65 -5.37 -15.26
CA LEU A 141 2.01 -4.81 -15.12
C LEU A 141 2.45 -4.70 -13.66
N TYR A 142 1.50 -4.58 -12.74
CA TYR A 142 1.76 -4.41 -11.31
C TYR A 142 1.63 -5.71 -10.51
N THR A 143 1.19 -6.81 -11.15
CA THR A 143 1.07 -8.11 -10.50
C THR A 143 2.34 -8.93 -10.65
N VAL A 144 2.52 -9.92 -9.77
CA VAL A 144 3.61 -10.89 -9.89
C VAL A 144 3.26 -11.87 -10.99
N ASN A 145 3.98 -11.80 -12.11
CA ASN A 145 3.80 -12.68 -13.25
C ASN A 145 4.72 -13.90 -13.20
N GLU A 146 4.33 -15.00 -13.81
CA GLU A 146 5.16 -16.20 -14.00
C GLU A 146 6.23 -15.94 -15.08
N VAL A 147 7.26 -15.22 -14.70
CA VAL A 147 8.41 -14.88 -15.54
C VAL A 147 9.70 -15.16 -14.78
N PRO A 148 10.84 -15.38 -15.44
CA PRO A 148 12.12 -15.44 -14.73
C PRO A 148 12.37 -14.13 -13.99
N HIS A 149 12.48 -14.23 -12.65
CA HIS A 149 12.69 -13.07 -11.79
C HIS A 149 14.19 -12.76 -11.67
N GLY A 150 14.52 -11.48 -11.69
CA GLY A 150 15.84 -10.98 -11.38
C GLY A 150 16.05 -10.78 -9.87
N ASN A 151 17.16 -10.15 -9.51
CA ASN A 151 17.50 -9.85 -8.13
C ASN A 151 17.34 -8.36 -7.84
N VAL A 152 16.80 -8.05 -6.67
CA VAL A 152 16.74 -6.69 -6.13
C VAL A 152 17.66 -6.60 -4.93
N SER A 153 18.73 -5.81 -5.05
CA SER A 153 19.76 -5.66 -4.03
C SER A 153 19.80 -4.23 -3.50
N LYS A 154 20.00 -4.08 -2.19
CA LYS A 154 20.29 -2.78 -1.56
C LYS A 154 21.81 -2.63 -1.45
N VAL A 155 22.34 -1.60 -2.08
CA VAL A 155 23.78 -1.36 -2.16
C VAL A 155 24.10 -0.01 -1.51
N TRP A 156 25.10 -0.03 -0.63
CA TRP A 156 25.66 1.18 -0.04
C TRP A 156 26.81 1.68 -0.92
N TYR A 157 26.90 2.99 -1.08
CA TYR A 157 27.98 3.63 -1.80
C TYR A 157 28.39 4.95 -1.13
N ASP A 158 29.64 5.31 -1.29
CA ASP A 158 30.14 6.60 -0.85
C ASP A 158 29.81 7.66 -1.90
N SER A 159 29.06 8.69 -1.50
CA SER A 159 28.75 9.82 -2.36
C SER A 159 29.81 10.91 -2.19
N PRO A 160 30.70 11.11 -3.19
CA PRO A 160 31.76 12.11 -3.05
C PRO A 160 31.19 13.55 -3.04
N THR A 161 30.09 13.80 -3.72
CA THR A 161 29.42 15.11 -3.75
C THR A 161 28.77 15.47 -2.41
N LEU A 162 28.10 14.50 -1.78
CA LEU A 162 27.39 14.71 -0.52
C LEU A 162 28.28 14.40 0.70
N LYS A 163 29.47 13.84 0.49
CA LYS A 163 30.44 13.45 1.54
C LYS A 163 29.82 12.55 2.62
N MET A 164 28.94 11.63 2.19
CA MET A 164 28.27 10.69 3.08
C MET A 164 27.94 9.40 2.36
N GLN A 165 27.73 8.33 3.11
CA GLN A 165 27.23 7.06 2.57
C GLN A 165 25.75 7.19 2.18
N ARG A 166 25.43 6.69 1.02
CA ARG A 166 24.07 6.63 0.49
C ARG A 166 23.74 5.19 0.12
N ARG A 167 22.46 4.93 -0.01
CA ARG A 167 21.93 3.63 -0.41
C ARG A 167 21.18 3.77 -1.73
N MET A 168 21.29 2.73 -2.57
CA MET A 168 20.51 2.59 -3.79
C MET A 168 19.93 1.18 -3.88
N THR A 169 18.85 1.03 -4.61
CA THR A 169 18.27 -0.25 -4.97
C THR A 169 18.72 -0.59 -6.40
N VAL A 170 19.33 -1.75 -6.58
CA VAL A 170 19.82 -2.24 -7.87
C VAL A 170 19.02 -3.46 -8.26
N TYR A 171 18.38 -3.40 -9.43
CA TYR A 171 17.79 -4.57 -10.08
C TYR A 171 18.76 -5.15 -11.08
N THR A 172 18.99 -6.45 -11.02
CA THR A 172 19.71 -7.22 -12.04
C THR A 172 18.75 -8.25 -12.64
N PRO A 173 18.68 -8.39 -13.99
CA PRO A 173 17.74 -9.31 -14.64
C PRO A 173 18.05 -10.77 -14.32
N ALA A 174 17.10 -11.65 -14.59
CA ALA A 174 17.32 -13.10 -14.50
C ALA A 174 18.46 -13.51 -15.44
N GLY A 175 19.39 -14.33 -14.94
CA GLY A 175 20.55 -14.75 -15.70
C GLY A 175 21.63 -13.66 -15.86
N TYR A 176 21.61 -12.61 -15.03
CA TYR A 176 22.63 -11.57 -15.06
C TYR A 176 24.04 -12.16 -14.90
N ASP A 177 24.92 -11.82 -15.85
CA ASP A 177 26.31 -12.23 -15.89
C ASP A 177 27.22 -10.99 -15.83
N LYS A 178 28.06 -10.90 -14.80
CA LYS A 178 28.98 -9.77 -14.61
C LYS A 178 30.03 -9.61 -15.73
N GLY A 179 30.22 -10.65 -16.54
CA GLY A 179 31.14 -10.63 -17.68
C GLY A 179 30.55 -10.01 -18.95
N LYS A 180 29.29 -9.55 -18.92
CA LYS A 180 28.60 -8.95 -20.07
C LYS A 180 28.26 -7.50 -19.82
N ASP A 181 28.23 -6.73 -20.88
CA ASP A 181 27.76 -5.34 -20.85
C ASP A 181 26.23 -5.29 -20.96
N TYR A 182 25.61 -4.54 -20.06
CA TYR A 182 24.18 -4.31 -20.02
C TYR A 182 23.90 -2.80 -20.08
N PRO A 183 22.82 -2.38 -20.74
CA PRO A 183 22.37 -1.02 -20.62
C PRO A 183 21.91 -0.73 -19.18
N VAL A 184 22.17 0.49 -18.71
CA VAL A 184 21.83 0.89 -17.34
C VAL A 184 20.73 1.93 -17.37
N LEU A 185 19.64 1.67 -16.64
CA LEU A 185 18.57 2.63 -16.41
C LEU A 185 18.70 3.21 -14.98
N TYR A 186 18.89 4.52 -14.90
CA TYR A 186 18.87 5.26 -13.63
C TYR A 186 17.48 5.83 -13.38
N LEU A 187 16.82 5.35 -12.32
CA LEU A 187 15.52 5.84 -11.87
C LEU A 187 15.69 6.70 -10.62
N LEU A 188 15.30 7.94 -10.71
CA LEU A 188 15.30 8.88 -9.60
C LEU A 188 13.88 9.06 -9.10
N HIS A 189 13.68 8.94 -7.79
CA HIS A 189 12.40 9.23 -7.17
C HIS A 189 12.08 10.73 -7.19
N GLY A 190 10.80 11.09 -7.12
CA GLY A 190 10.34 12.48 -6.97
C GLY A 190 10.56 13.02 -5.56
N ALA A 191 10.20 14.29 -5.35
CA ALA A 191 10.19 14.90 -4.03
C ALA A 191 9.28 14.08 -3.09
N GLY A 192 9.83 13.68 -1.94
CA GLY A 192 9.09 12.88 -0.97
C GLY A 192 9.31 11.38 -1.05
N GLY A 193 9.84 10.86 -2.15
CA GLY A 193 10.14 9.45 -2.31
C GLY A 193 11.50 9.03 -1.73
N ASP A 194 11.76 7.73 -1.78
CA ASP A 194 13.03 7.12 -1.44
C ASP A 194 13.39 5.97 -2.42
N GLU A 195 14.53 5.33 -2.19
CA GLU A 195 15.03 4.23 -3.04
C GLU A 195 14.26 2.91 -2.83
N VAL A 196 13.23 2.86 -1.98
CA VAL A 196 12.54 1.61 -1.58
C VAL A 196 11.17 1.44 -2.24
N HIS A 197 10.83 2.23 -3.24
CA HIS A 197 9.52 2.17 -3.90
C HIS A 197 9.31 0.79 -4.56
N ARG A 198 8.59 -0.12 -3.87
CA ARG A 198 8.44 -1.55 -4.24
C ARG A 198 7.82 -1.77 -5.62
N VAL A 199 6.95 -0.87 -6.05
CA VAL A 199 6.21 -0.99 -7.32
C VAL A 199 7.15 -0.97 -8.51
N PHE A 200 8.25 -0.20 -8.46
CA PHE A 200 9.21 -0.11 -9.58
C PHE A 200 9.89 -1.44 -9.92
N ALA A 201 10.23 -2.25 -8.94
CA ALA A 201 10.91 -3.53 -9.21
C ALA A 201 10.01 -4.50 -9.99
N ILE A 202 8.72 -4.56 -9.65
CA ILE A 202 7.74 -5.41 -10.33
C ILE A 202 7.47 -4.91 -11.74
N ILE A 203 7.27 -3.60 -11.90
CA ILE A 203 7.08 -2.97 -13.21
C ILE A 203 8.29 -3.22 -14.11
N LEU A 204 9.51 -3.04 -13.61
CA LEU A 204 10.72 -3.29 -14.36
C LEU A 204 10.82 -4.75 -14.83
N MET A 205 10.52 -5.72 -13.97
CA MET A 205 10.50 -7.14 -14.35
C MET A 205 9.51 -7.41 -15.48
N ASN A 206 8.30 -6.86 -15.40
CA ASN A 206 7.25 -7.09 -16.38
C ASN A 206 7.49 -6.31 -17.68
N CYS A 207 7.92 -5.03 -17.60
CA CYS A 207 8.13 -4.17 -18.75
C CYS A 207 9.40 -4.53 -19.53
N LEU A 208 10.53 -4.79 -18.88
CA LEU A 208 11.78 -5.10 -19.55
C LEU A 208 11.66 -6.35 -20.43
N ARG A 209 10.92 -7.36 -19.98
CA ARG A 209 10.68 -8.55 -20.80
C ARG A 209 9.79 -8.31 -22.01
N ARG A 210 8.86 -7.34 -21.97
CA ARG A 210 8.03 -6.97 -23.11
C ARG A 210 8.81 -6.17 -24.15
N ILE A 211 9.76 -5.36 -23.71
CA ILE A 211 10.55 -4.45 -24.55
C ILE A 211 11.78 -5.18 -25.11
N ILE A 212 12.34 -6.14 -24.38
CA ILE A 212 13.57 -6.85 -24.73
C ILE A 212 13.35 -8.37 -24.57
N PRO A 213 12.69 -9.03 -25.54
CA PRO A 213 12.29 -10.44 -25.43
C PRO A 213 13.43 -11.43 -25.24
N ASN A 214 14.66 -11.04 -25.57
CA ASN A 214 15.88 -11.87 -25.55
C ASN A 214 16.87 -11.48 -24.45
N TRP A 215 16.40 -10.83 -23.41
CA TRP A 215 17.21 -10.54 -22.22
C TRP A 215 17.25 -11.69 -21.25
#